data_faef921941565d1f93a0e6c8eb34b902
#
_entry.id   faef921941565d1f93a0e6c8eb34b902
#
_cell.length_a   1.000
_cell.length_b   1.000
_cell.length_c   1.000
_cell.angle_alpha   90.00
_cell.angle_beta   90.00
_cell.angle_gamma   90.00
#
_symmetry.space_group_name_H-M   'P 1'
#
loop_
_entity.id
_entity.type
_entity.pdbx_description
1 polymer ?
#
loop_
_entity_poly.entity_id
_entity_poly.type
_entity_poly.pdbx_seq_one_letter_code
_entity_poly.pdbx_strand_id
1 'polypeptide(L)'
;MFNFFSKEDKQLYNMLGHLNMAEKEISLKDNSETEIYEVACPDDKYAFLHEAAIIEYHGTLFAAWYNCEEKELIGPTPIRQKRSKDGGKTWSDIETIAEDQTGKILFCPPVYGICEDKLYMLINEMVSADHIHALDLYVFQEEKDCFEFLWSKPIPFKLNTNVYKMANGKLLLPGRIAELDGFPNTPAVLISDSGKIDDDWRLVYIQENGDLPDGSKLVHPEITAIIEDNKIAMFS
;
A
#
# COMPACT_ATOMS: atom_id res chain seq x y z
N MET A 1 4.28 7.92 -25.63
CA MET A 1 5.52 8.43 -25.00
C MET A 1 5.11 9.53 -24.05
N PHE A 2 4.98 9.21 -22.76
CA PHE A 2 4.63 10.22 -21.75
C PHE A 2 5.91 10.79 -21.18
N ASN A 3 6.24 12.04 -21.53
CA ASN A 3 7.28 12.80 -20.85
C ASN A 3 6.70 13.31 -19.54
N PHE A 4 6.94 12.59 -18.44
CA PHE A 4 6.45 12.96 -17.10
C PHE A 4 7.20 14.16 -16.50
N PHE A 5 8.33 14.56 -17.08
CA PHE A 5 9.10 15.70 -16.59
C PHE A 5 9.13 16.80 -17.64
N SER A 6 8.73 18.00 -17.25
CA SER A 6 8.97 19.19 -18.04
C SER A 6 10.47 19.47 -18.15
N LYS A 7 10.86 20.38 -19.02
CA LYS A 7 12.27 20.81 -19.12
C LYS A 7 12.75 21.45 -17.82
N GLU A 8 11.83 22.08 -17.09
CA GLU A 8 12.08 22.71 -15.77
C GLU A 8 12.23 21.64 -14.68
N ASP A 9 11.43 20.57 -14.72
CA ASP A 9 11.56 19.45 -13.77
C ASP A 9 12.90 18.74 -13.90
N LYS A 10 13.39 18.55 -15.14
CA LYS A 10 14.75 18.02 -15.38
C LYS A 10 15.85 18.94 -14.85
N GLN A 11 15.63 20.26 -14.90
CA GLN A 11 16.56 21.23 -14.37
C GLN A 11 16.56 21.22 -12.84
N LEU A 12 15.40 21.05 -12.19
CA LEU A 12 15.27 20.90 -10.76
C LEU A 12 15.93 19.59 -10.28
N TYR A 13 15.71 18.49 -10.99
CA TYR A 13 16.34 17.20 -10.71
C TYR A 13 17.88 17.27 -10.80
N ASN A 14 18.40 17.94 -11.84
CA ASN A 14 19.84 18.18 -11.97
C ASN A 14 20.39 19.09 -10.85
N MET A 15 19.62 20.05 -10.38
CA MET A 15 20.00 20.87 -9.22
C MET A 15 20.06 20.05 -7.93
N LEU A 16 19.09 19.16 -7.71
CA LEU A 16 19.06 18.28 -6.52
C LEU A 16 20.22 17.28 -6.55
N GLY A 17 20.61 16.76 -7.71
CA GLY A 17 21.78 15.89 -7.86
C GLY A 17 23.13 16.55 -7.54
N HIS A 18 23.19 17.88 -7.50
CA HIS A 18 24.37 18.65 -7.07
C HIS A 18 24.33 19.08 -5.62
N LEU A 19 23.27 18.80 -4.88
CA LEU A 19 23.24 19.00 -3.43
C LEU A 19 24.07 17.90 -2.76
N ASN A 20 25.30 18.27 -2.42
CA ASN A 20 26.13 17.41 -1.59
C ASN A 20 25.54 17.37 -0.17
N MET A 21 24.63 16.42 0.04
CA MET A 21 23.93 16.23 1.33
C MET A 21 24.89 15.75 2.43
N ALA A 22 26.10 15.29 2.08
CA ALA A 22 27.08 14.77 3.04
C ALA A 22 27.72 15.85 3.92
N GLU A 23 27.64 17.12 3.51
CA GLU A 23 28.27 18.23 4.27
C GLU A 23 27.28 19.06 5.09
N LYS A 24 25.98 18.73 5.08
CA LYS A 24 25.00 19.43 5.91
C LYS A 24 24.56 18.54 7.07
N GLU A 25 25.01 18.88 8.27
CA GLU A 25 24.31 18.45 9.46
C GLU A 25 22.89 19.01 9.42
N ILE A 26 21.94 18.15 9.08
CA ILE A 26 20.52 18.47 9.24
C ILE A 26 20.21 18.30 10.73
N SER A 27 20.26 19.41 11.46
CA SER A 27 19.72 19.43 12.82
C SER A 27 18.21 19.46 12.73
N LEU A 28 17.59 18.31 12.90
CA LEU A 28 16.15 18.21 13.14
C LEU A 28 15.90 18.71 14.56
N LYS A 29 15.41 19.92 14.69
CA LYS A 29 14.84 20.37 15.97
C LYS A 29 13.49 19.70 16.10
N ASP A 30 13.45 18.66 16.91
CA ASP A 30 12.18 18.09 17.35
C ASP A 30 11.53 19.08 18.33
N ASN A 31 10.54 19.81 17.86
CA ASN A 31 9.70 20.69 18.66
C ASN A 31 8.29 20.08 18.85
N SER A 32 8.09 18.81 18.48
CA SER A 32 6.82 18.11 18.64
C SER A 32 6.84 17.25 19.89
N GLU A 33 5.79 17.32 20.68
CA GLU A 33 5.49 16.30 21.68
C GLU A 33 5.03 15.06 20.90
N THR A 34 5.86 14.01 20.90
CA THR A 34 5.54 12.75 20.24
C THR A 34 5.06 11.75 21.29
N GLU A 35 3.84 11.25 21.11
CA GLU A 35 3.32 10.13 21.90
C GLU A 35 3.43 8.86 21.06
N ILE A 36 3.90 7.77 21.66
CA ILE A 36 4.07 6.47 21.01
C ILE A 36 3.11 5.47 21.67
N TYR A 37 2.27 4.86 20.86
CA TYR A 37 1.34 3.83 21.30
C TYR A 37 1.60 2.53 20.55
N GLU A 38 1.70 1.44 21.29
CA GLU A 38 1.89 0.11 20.74
C GLU A 38 0.54 -0.46 20.28
N VAL A 39 0.45 -0.87 19.02
CA VAL A 39 -0.73 -1.50 18.45
C VAL A 39 -0.72 -3.01 18.69
N ALA A 40 0.39 -3.66 18.37
CA ALA A 40 0.57 -5.10 18.51
C ALA A 40 2.04 -5.46 18.68
N CYS A 41 2.29 -6.55 19.38
CA CYS A 41 3.60 -7.18 19.51
C CYS A 41 3.60 -8.58 18.88
N PRO A 42 4.78 -9.12 18.56
CA PRO A 42 4.93 -10.55 18.29
C PRO A 42 4.35 -11.40 19.42
N ASP A 43 3.79 -12.54 19.05
CA ASP A 43 3.28 -13.53 19.98
C ASP A 43 3.96 -14.90 19.76
N ASP A 44 3.59 -15.92 20.55
CA ASP A 44 4.21 -17.25 20.47
C ASP A 44 3.98 -17.96 19.13
N LYS A 45 2.94 -17.58 18.38
CA LYS A 45 2.64 -18.14 17.05
C LYS A 45 3.25 -17.31 15.93
N TYR A 46 3.29 -16.00 16.08
CA TYR A 46 3.69 -15.08 15.03
C TYR A 46 4.78 -14.14 15.52
N ALA A 47 6.01 -14.48 15.19
CA ALA A 47 7.18 -13.67 15.56
C ALA A 47 7.41 -12.47 14.63
N PHE A 48 6.75 -12.42 13.47
CA PHE A 48 6.96 -11.40 12.45
C PHE A 48 5.66 -10.69 12.09
N LEU A 49 5.66 -9.36 12.21
CA LEU A 49 4.57 -8.46 11.83
C LEU A 49 5.12 -7.45 10.81
N HIS A 50 4.40 -7.24 9.70
CA HIS A 50 4.91 -6.38 8.65
C HIS A 50 3.81 -5.67 7.84
N GLU A 51 4.23 -4.65 7.07
CA GLU A 51 3.40 -3.84 6.16
C GLU A 51 2.08 -3.38 6.79
N ALA A 52 2.20 -2.57 7.85
CA ALA A 52 1.05 -2.05 8.56
C ALA A 52 0.34 -0.94 7.77
N ALA A 53 -0.98 -1.00 7.76
CA ALA A 53 -1.86 0.05 7.27
C ALA A 53 -2.69 0.62 8.42
N ILE A 54 -2.95 1.92 8.40
CA ILE A 54 -3.81 2.59 9.38
C ILE A 54 -4.74 3.56 8.68
N ILE A 55 -5.97 3.64 9.17
CA ILE A 55 -6.98 4.60 8.69
C ILE A 55 -7.90 5.00 9.83
N GLU A 56 -8.43 6.23 9.78
CA GLU A 56 -9.54 6.65 10.63
C GLU A 56 -10.85 6.56 9.85
N TYR A 57 -11.86 5.94 10.44
CA TYR A 57 -13.21 5.87 9.89
C TYR A 57 -14.23 6.03 11.01
N HIS A 58 -15.10 7.04 10.89
CA HIS A 58 -16.14 7.40 11.87
C HIS A 58 -15.63 7.49 13.32
N GLY A 59 -14.47 8.16 13.51
CA GLY A 59 -13.86 8.36 14.84
C GLY A 59 -13.18 7.12 15.42
N THR A 60 -13.08 6.03 14.65
CA THR A 60 -12.37 4.81 15.03
C THR A 60 -11.12 4.65 14.15
N LEU A 61 -9.96 4.43 14.78
CA LEU A 61 -8.75 4.02 14.08
C LEU A 61 -8.81 2.51 13.80
N PHE A 62 -8.52 2.13 12.58
CA PHE A 62 -8.33 0.75 12.13
C PHE A 62 -6.87 0.58 11.77
N ALA A 63 -6.19 -0.38 12.38
CA ALA A 63 -4.81 -0.72 12.07
C ALA A 63 -4.72 -2.19 11.68
N ALA A 64 -4.23 -2.49 10.48
CA ALA A 64 -4.06 -3.84 9.97
C ALA A 64 -2.62 -4.10 9.56
N TRP A 65 -2.24 -5.36 9.60
CA TRP A 65 -0.92 -5.86 9.20
C TRP A 65 -1.04 -7.34 8.81
N TYR A 66 0.01 -7.88 8.19
CA TYR A 66 0.10 -9.33 8.08
C TYR A 66 1.10 -9.91 9.08
N ASN A 67 0.85 -11.15 9.48
CA ASN A 67 1.71 -11.90 10.37
C ASN A 67 2.39 -13.06 9.63
N CYS A 68 3.62 -13.40 10.04
CA CYS A 68 4.26 -14.66 9.68
C CYS A 68 4.79 -15.33 10.94
N GLU A 69 4.94 -16.65 10.89
CA GLU A 69 5.39 -17.41 12.06
C GLU A 69 6.83 -17.03 12.47
N GLU A 70 7.77 -17.01 11.53
CA GLU A 70 9.19 -16.73 11.81
C GLU A 70 9.77 -15.61 10.95
N LYS A 71 9.47 -15.60 9.65
CA LYS A 71 10.05 -14.71 8.65
C LYS A 71 8.99 -14.23 7.67
N GLU A 72 9.32 -13.18 6.95
CA GLU A 72 8.50 -12.63 5.91
C GLU A 72 8.05 -13.68 4.89
N LEU A 73 6.73 -13.77 4.67
CA LEU A 73 6.07 -14.64 3.68
C LEU A 73 6.41 -16.14 3.81
N ILE A 74 6.70 -16.60 5.01
CA ILE A 74 6.90 -18.03 5.31
C ILE A 74 5.78 -18.52 6.23
N GLY A 75 5.13 -19.62 5.83
CA GLY A 75 3.97 -20.18 6.51
C GLY A 75 2.69 -19.39 6.24
N PRO A 76 1.63 -19.60 7.02
CA PRO A 76 0.41 -18.81 6.95
C PRO A 76 0.69 -17.33 7.20
N THR A 77 0.09 -16.48 6.36
CA THR A 77 0.18 -15.01 6.50
C THR A 77 -1.20 -14.39 6.69
N PRO A 78 -1.83 -14.54 7.85
CA PRO A 78 -3.13 -13.94 8.08
C PRO A 78 -3.04 -12.42 8.10
N ILE A 79 -4.07 -11.75 7.56
CA ILE A 79 -4.30 -10.33 7.78
C ILE A 79 -5.04 -10.16 9.09
N ARG A 80 -4.42 -9.43 9.99
CA ARG A 80 -4.95 -9.12 11.30
C ARG A 80 -5.16 -7.63 11.45
N GLN A 81 -6.10 -7.25 12.30
CA GLN A 81 -6.33 -5.85 12.65
C GLN A 81 -6.66 -5.67 14.12
N LYS A 82 -6.53 -4.43 14.58
CA LYS A 82 -7.09 -3.90 15.82
C LYS A 82 -7.75 -2.56 15.56
N ARG A 83 -8.66 -2.20 16.46
CA ARG A 83 -9.39 -0.92 16.41
C ARG A 83 -9.19 -0.12 17.67
N SER A 84 -9.13 1.22 17.54
CA SER A 84 -9.05 2.15 18.66
C SER A 84 -10.10 3.24 18.54
N LYS A 85 -10.79 3.53 19.65
CA LYS A 85 -11.81 4.59 19.73
C LYS A 85 -11.35 5.81 20.55
N ASP A 86 -10.10 5.82 20.95
CA ASP A 86 -9.52 6.84 21.84
C ASP A 86 -8.23 7.46 21.30
N GLY A 87 -8.09 7.46 19.97
CA GLY A 87 -6.94 8.05 19.28
C GLY A 87 -5.67 7.21 19.38
N GLY A 88 -5.79 5.89 19.52
CA GLY A 88 -4.66 4.96 19.55
C GLY A 88 -4.13 4.65 20.94
N LYS A 89 -4.73 5.20 22.01
CA LYS A 89 -4.29 4.96 23.39
C LYS A 89 -4.58 3.54 23.86
N THR A 90 -5.74 2.99 23.47
CA THR A 90 -6.09 1.60 23.72
C THR A 90 -6.59 0.95 22.43
N TRP A 91 -6.37 -0.35 22.31
CA TRP A 91 -6.71 -1.14 21.14
C TRP A 91 -7.57 -2.35 21.51
N SER A 92 -8.47 -2.74 20.60
CA SER A 92 -9.30 -3.93 20.72
C SER A 92 -8.47 -5.22 20.78
N ASP A 93 -9.12 -6.33 20.99
CA ASP A 93 -8.58 -7.65 20.68
C ASP A 93 -8.26 -7.76 19.19
N ILE A 94 -7.40 -8.71 18.83
CA ILE A 94 -7.03 -8.97 17.45
C ILE A 94 -8.19 -9.60 16.69
N GLU A 95 -8.51 -9.04 15.55
CA GLU A 95 -9.46 -9.59 14.57
C GLU A 95 -8.67 -10.15 13.38
N THR A 96 -9.06 -11.32 12.86
CA THR A 96 -8.50 -11.89 11.64
C THR A 96 -9.45 -11.60 10.48
N ILE A 97 -8.94 -10.94 9.44
CA ILE A 97 -9.73 -10.54 8.27
C ILE A 97 -9.63 -11.58 7.15
N ALA A 98 -8.42 -12.05 6.86
CA ALA A 98 -8.16 -13.09 5.87
C ALA A 98 -7.12 -14.07 6.41
N GLU A 99 -7.34 -15.35 6.19
CA GLU A 99 -6.44 -16.42 6.63
C GLU A 99 -6.59 -17.65 5.73
N ASP A 100 -5.45 -18.25 5.33
CA ASP A 100 -5.39 -19.61 4.80
C ASP A 100 -4.50 -20.48 5.69
N GLN A 101 -5.10 -21.30 6.53
CA GLN A 101 -4.36 -22.18 7.44
C GLN A 101 -3.58 -23.30 6.73
N THR A 102 -3.81 -23.52 5.43
CA THR A 102 -3.03 -24.48 4.65
C THR A 102 -1.67 -23.95 4.24
N GLY A 103 -1.46 -22.63 4.36
CA GLY A 103 -0.25 -21.94 3.95
C GLY A 103 0.02 -21.94 2.44
N LYS A 104 -1.00 -22.28 1.63
CA LYS A 104 -0.91 -22.25 0.17
C LYS A 104 -1.12 -20.86 -0.39
N ILE A 105 -1.94 -20.07 0.29
CA ILE A 105 -2.24 -18.68 -0.02
C ILE A 105 -1.60 -17.79 1.03
N LEU A 106 -0.85 -16.83 0.56
CA LEU A 106 -0.24 -15.78 1.36
C LEU A 106 -1.02 -14.49 1.16
N PHE A 107 -1.43 -13.83 2.24
CA PHE A 107 -2.11 -12.54 2.19
C PHE A 107 -1.13 -11.42 2.56
N CYS A 108 -0.89 -10.43 1.65
CA CYS A 108 0.09 -9.37 1.88
C CYS A 108 0.12 -8.37 0.70
N PRO A 109 0.12 -7.06 0.98
CA PRO A 109 -0.23 -6.37 2.21
C PRO A 109 -1.73 -6.04 2.29
N PRO A 110 -2.25 -5.58 3.45
CA PRO A 110 -3.54 -4.92 3.53
C PRO A 110 -3.43 -3.45 3.15
N VAL A 111 -4.43 -2.91 2.48
CA VAL A 111 -4.57 -1.48 2.17
C VAL A 111 -6.00 -1.04 2.42
N TYR A 112 -6.18 0.01 3.21
CA TYR A 112 -7.50 0.58 3.42
C TYR A 112 -7.87 1.61 2.36
N GLY A 113 -9.16 1.79 2.15
CA GLY A 113 -9.72 2.87 1.35
C GLY A 113 -11.11 3.27 1.83
N ILE A 114 -11.45 4.55 1.73
CA ILE A 114 -12.80 5.06 1.99
C ILE A 114 -13.38 5.58 0.69
N CYS A 115 -14.59 5.13 0.37
CA CYS A 115 -15.31 5.59 -0.79
C CYS A 115 -16.81 5.59 -0.49
N GLU A 116 -17.52 6.70 -0.84
CA GLU A 116 -18.95 6.83 -0.63
C GLU A 116 -19.37 6.50 0.82
N ASP A 117 -18.60 7.00 1.79
CA ASP A 117 -18.81 6.78 3.23
C ASP A 117 -18.80 5.30 3.66
N LYS A 118 -18.06 4.45 2.94
CA LYS A 118 -17.81 3.06 3.29
C LYS A 118 -16.32 2.79 3.42
N LEU A 119 -15.96 1.99 4.40
CA LEU A 119 -14.60 1.52 4.61
C LEU A 119 -14.38 0.20 3.88
N TYR A 120 -13.32 0.14 3.10
CA TYR A 120 -12.88 -1.04 2.36
C TYR A 120 -11.47 -1.45 2.79
N MET A 121 -11.15 -2.71 2.58
CA MET A 121 -9.80 -3.25 2.67
C MET A 121 -9.50 -4.04 1.40
N LEU A 122 -8.40 -3.68 0.74
CA LEU A 122 -7.81 -4.42 -0.37
C LEU A 122 -6.67 -5.28 0.18
N ILE A 123 -6.58 -6.51 -0.29
CA ILE A 123 -5.56 -7.48 0.15
C ILE A 123 -5.04 -8.21 -1.08
N ASN A 124 -3.72 -8.39 -1.21
CA ASN A 124 -3.21 -9.31 -2.21
C ASN A 124 -3.29 -10.75 -1.73
N GLU A 125 -3.77 -11.61 -2.61
CA GLU A 125 -3.69 -13.05 -2.53
C GLU A 125 -2.49 -13.51 -3.37
N MET A 126 -1.51 -14.16 -2.74
CA MET A 126 -0.24 -14.54 -3.34
C MET A 126 -0.02 -16.04 -3.19
N VAL A 127 0.64 -16.65 -4.17
CA VAL A 127 1.07 -18.06 -4.10
C VAL A 127 2.56 -18.18 -3.77
N SER A 128 3.30 -17.10 -3.87
CA SER A 128 4.68 -16.94 -3.41
C SER A 128 5.00 -15.46 -3.28
N ALA A 129 6.16 -15.12 -2.72
CA ALA A 129 6.61 -13.73 -2.55
C ALA A 129 6.57 -12.89 -3.84
N ASP A 130 6.78 -13.53 -4.99
CA ASP A 130 6.89 -12.88 -6.30
C ASP A 130 5.69 -13.16 -7.22
N HIS A 131 4.70 -13.93 -6.78
CA HIS A 131 3.58 -14.33 -7.61
C HIS A 131 2.25 -13.94 -6.98
N ILE A 132 1.71 -12.83 -7.46
CA ILE A 132 0.39 -12.33 -7.07
C ILE A 132 -0.68 -13.12 -7.84
N HIS A 133 -1.57 -13.79 -7.12
CA HIS A 133 -2.66 -14.56 -7.70
C HIS A 133 -3.88 -13.69 -7.96
N ALA A 134 -4.25 -12.89 -6.97
CA ALA A 134 -5.44 -12.04 -7.06
C ALA A 134 -5.34 -10.80 -6.17
N LEU A 135 -6.28 -9.90 -6.39
CA LEU A 135 -6.61 -8.79 -5.52
C LEU A 135 -7.98 -9.04 -4.92
N ASP A 136 -8.03 -9.13 -3.61
CA ASP A 136 -9.25 -9.32 -2.84
C ASP A 136 -9.78 -8.00 -2.31
N LEU A 137 -11.09 -7.84 -2.27
CA LEU A 137 -11.77 -6.72 -1.66
C LEU A 137 -12.70 -7.17 -0.55
N TYR A 138 -12.58 -6.47 0.58
CA TYR A 138 -13.46 -6.59 1.73
C TYR A 138 -14.12 -5.24 1.99
N VAL A 139 -15.34 -5.25 2.55
CA VAL A 139 -16.06 -4.05 2.99
C VAL A 139 -16.43 -4.17 4.46
N PHE A 140 -16.24 -3.11 5.22
CA PHE A 140 -16.67 -3.06 6.61
C PHE A 140 -18.19 -2.88 6.68
N GLN A 141 -18.85 -3.80 7.34
CA GLN A 141 -20.29 -3.78 7.59
C GLN A 141 -20.54 -3.26 9.00
N GLU A 142 -20.96 -2.02 9.12
CA GLU A 142 -21.19 -1.38 10.43
C GLU A 142 -22.20 -2.12 11.29
N GLU A 143 -23.30 -2.64 10.69
CA GLU A 143 -24.35 -3.38 11.41
C GLU A 143 -23.84 -4.70 11.99
N LYS A 144 -22.81 -5.30 11.37
CA LYS A 144 -22.19 -6.56 11.80
C LYS A 144 -20.90 -6.35 12.57
N ASP A 145 -20.39 -5.12 12.54
CA ASP A 145 -19.12 -4.71 13.14
C ASP A 145 -17.92 -5.56 12.66
N CYS A 146 -17.91 -5.96 11.38
CA CYS A 146 -16.84 -6.78 10.79
C CYS A 146 -16.65 -6.50 9.30
N PHE A 147 -15.47 -6.91 8.77
CA PHE A 147 -15.23 -6.93 7.33
C PHE A 147 -15.87 -8.16 6.70
N GLU A 148 -16.53 -7.96 5.56
CA GLU A 148 -17.07 -9.01 4.71
C GLU A 148 -16.36 -9.01 3.35
N PHE A 149 -16.03 -10.21 2.87
CA PHE A 149 -15.48 -10.41 1.55
C PHE A 149 -16.49 -10.02 0.47
N LEU A 150 -16.06 -9.25 -0.52
CA LEU A 150 -16.89 -8.84 -1.66
C LEU A 150 -16.55 -9.60 -2.94
N TRP A 151 -15.27 -9.55 -3.33
CA TRP A 151 -14.81 -10.20 -4.56
C TRP A 151 -13.30 -10.44 -4.54
N SER A 152 -12.86 -11.39 -5.38
CA SER A 152 -11.49 -11.61 -5.77
C SER A 152 -11.35 -11.44 -7.28
N LYS A 153 -10.36 -10.68 -7.72
CA LYS A 153 -10.08 -10.45 -9.15
C LYS A 153 -8.64 -10.86 -9.47
N PRO A 154 -8.39 -11.63 -10.54
CA PRO A 154 -7.05 -12.10 -10.90
C PRO A 154 -6.24 -10.95 -11.53
N ILE A 155 -5.91 -9.97 -10.73
CA ILE A 155 -5.10 -8.82 -11.12
C ILE A 155 -3.70 -9.02 -10.53
N PRO A 156 -2.65 -9.18 -11.35
CA PRO A 156 -1.28 -9.48 -10.88
C PRO A 156 -0.58 -8.19 -10.41
N PHE A 157 -1.19 -7.49 -9.48
CA PHE A 157 -0.77 -6.18 -9.01
C PHE A 157 -0.48 -6.22 -7.52
N LYS A 158 0.74 -5.90 -7.13
CA LYS A 158 1.12 -5.81 -5.72
C LYS A 158 0.80 -4.43 -5.18
N LEU A 159 0.00 -4.42 -4.12
CA LEU A 159 -0.33 -3.24 -3.35
C LEU A 159 0.91 -2.68 -2.65
N ASN A 160 1.01 -1.35 -2.54
CA ASN A 160 2.10 -0.71 -1.80
C ASN A 160 1.63 0.47 -0.95
N THR A 161 0.50 1.09 -1.27
CA THR A 161 0.07 2.34 -0.62
C THR A 161 -1.44 2.52 -0.70
N ASN A 162 -1.92 3.67 -0.26
CA ASN A 162 -3.35 3.97 -0.11
C ASN A 162 -4.07 4.18 -1.45
N VAL A 163 -5.41 4.10 -1.39
CA VAL A 163 -6.28 4.55 -2.48
C VAL A 163 -6.36 6.07 -2.47
N TYR A 164 -6.09 6.70 -3.61
CA TYR A 164 -6.15 8.15 -3.79
C TYR A 164 -7.33 8.56 -4.66
N LYS A 165 -8.04 9.61 -4.26
CA LYS A 165 -9.06 10.24 -5.10
C LYS A 165 -8.43 11.35 -5.92
N MET A 166 -8.52 11.23 -7.24
CA MET A 166 -8.02 12.22 -8.19
C MET A 166 -9.00 13.40 -8.33
N ALA A 167 -8.51 14.56 -8.79
CA ALA A 167 -9.34 15.74 -8.99
C ALA A 167 -10.49 15.52 -10.01
N ASN A 168 -10.31 14.60 -10.97
CA ASN A 168 -11.35 14.20 -11.93
C ASN A 168 -12.37 13.21 -11.36
N GLY A 169 -12.31 12.88 -10.09
CA GLY A 169 -13.21 11.96 -9.40
C GLY A 169 -12.83 10.47 -9.50
N LYS A 170 -11.86 10.11 -10.35
CA LYS A 170 -11.38 8.72 -10.44
C LYS A 170 -10.56 8.34 -9.21
N LEU A 171 -10.46 7.04 -8.95
CA LEU A 171 -9.55 6.54 -7.92
C LEU A 171 -8.26 6.01 -8.56
N LEU A 172 -7.18 6.18 -7.84
CA LEU A 172 -5.86 5.67 -8.18
C LEU A 172 -5.32 4.85 -7.02
N LEU A 173 -4.74 3.70 -7.35
CA LEU A 173 -4.03 2.84 -6.43
C LEU A 173 -2.64 2.55 -7.00
N PRO A 174 -1.59 3.16 -6.46
CA PRO A 174 -0.22 2.91 -6.89
C PRO A 174 0.29 1.56 -6.37
N GLY A 175 1.20 0.96 -7.12
CA GLY A 175 1.84 -0.30 -6.77
C GLY A 175 2.76 -0.78 -7.89
N ARG A 176 2.87 -2.09 -8.01
CA ARG A 176 3.72 -2.72 -9.01
C ARG A 176 3.11 -4.01 -9.53
N ILE A 177 3.59 -4.45 -10.68
CA ILE A 177 3.36 -5.82 -11.14
C ILE A 177 4.50 -6.64 -10.60
N ALA A 178 4.19 -7.69 -9.83
CA ALA A 178 5.16 -8.71 -9.48
C ALA A 178 5.43 -9.59 -10.72
N GLU A 179 6.59 -10.23 -10.74
CA GLU A 179 7.06 -10.99 -11.90
C GLU A 179 5.98 -11.88 -12.53
N LEU A 180 5.46 -11.42 -13.64
CA LEU A 180 4.86 -12.29 -14.65
C LEU A 180 5.96 -12.60 -15.66
N ASP A 181 5.94 -13.80 -16.25
CA ASP A 181 6.89 -14.24 -17.28
C ASP A 181 7.18 -13.12 -18.30
N GLY A 182 8.38 -12.55 -18.22
CA GLY A 182 8.83 -11.48 -19.10
C GLY A 182 8.61 -10.05 -18.63
N PHE A 183 7.99 -9.83 -17.45
CA PHE A 183 7.84 -8.50 -16.85
C PHE A 183 8.48 -8.49 -15.45
N PRO A 184 9.70 -7.96 -15.31
CA PRO A 184 10.28 -7.72 -13.99
C PRO A 184 9.41 -6.74 -13.20
N ASN A 185 9.57 -6.72 -11.88
CA ASN A 185 8.89 -5.79 -10.98
C ASN A 185 8.79 -4.38 -11.61
N THR A 186 7.63 -4.07 -12.16
CA THR A 186 7.42 -2.84 -12.92
C THR A 186 6.42 -1.95 -12.20
N PRO A 187 6.74 -0.68 -11.98
CA PRO A 187 5.80 0.28 -11.44
C PRO A 187 4.50 0.29 -12.26
N ALA A 188 3.39 0.23 -11.57
CA ALA A 188 2.08 0.23 -12.18
C ALA A 188 1.07 0.95 -11.30
N VAL A 189 -0.07 1.29 -11.86
CA VAL A 189 -1.20 1.83 -11.13
C VAL A 189 -2.48 1.11 -11.52
N LEU A 190 -3.39 0.96 -10.58
CA LEU A 190 -4.77 0.63 -10.86
C LEU A 190 -5.59 1.92 -10.85
N ILE A 191 -6.48 2.05 -11.82
CA ILE A 191 -7.38 3.20 -11.94
C ILE A 191 -8.83 2.69 -11.95
N SER A 192 -9.63 3.15 -10.98
CA SER A 192 -11.08 3.02 -11.07
C SER A 192 -11.63 4.23 -11.82
N ASP A 193 -12.09 4.01 -13.04
CA ASP A 193 -12.64 5.06 -13.89
C ASP A 193 -14.00 5.55 -13.41
N SER A 194 -14.75 4.73 -12.66
CA SER A 194 -16.04 5.10 -12.03
C SER A 194 -15.88 5.93 -10.75
N GLY A 195 -14.68 5.95 -10.14
CA GLY A 195 -14.44 6.58 -8.85
C GLY A 195 -14.94 5.75 -7.65
N LYS A 196 -15.22 4.46 -7.83
CA LYS A 196 -15.67 3.52 -6.79
C LYS A 196 -14.64 2.44 -6.53
N ILE A 197 -14.50 2.03 -5.26
CA ILE A 197 -13.55 0.98 -4.87
C ILE A 197 -14.06 -0.42 -5.27
N ASP A 198 -15.36 -0.63 -5.16
CA ASP A 198 -16.03 -1.92 -5.40
C ASP A 198 -16.32 -2.24 -6.87
N ASP A 199 -15.98 -1.32 -7.77
CA ASP A 199 -16.13 -1.45 -9.22
C ASP A 199 -14.87 -2.02 -9.90
N ASP A 200 -14.80 -1.93 -11.22
CA ASP A 200 -13.67 -2.42 -11.98
C ASP A 200 -12.47 -1.48 -11.92
N TRP A 201 -11.29 -2.10 -11.87
CA TRP A 201 -10.00 -1.43 -11.87
C TRP A 201 -9.24 -1.75 -13.14
N ARG A 202 -8.73 -0.71 -13.79
CA ARG A 202 -7.91 -0.83 -14.98
C ARG A 202 -6.43 -0.72 -14.61
N LEU A 203 -5.66 -1.75 -14.95
CA LEU A 203 -4.22 -1.79 -14.76
C LEU A 203 -3.51 -0.92 -15.83
N VAL A 204 -2.63 -0.05 -15.38
CA VAL A 204 -1.82 0.81 -16.23
C VAL A 204 -0.35 0.62 -15.88
N TYR A 205 0.41 0.15 -16.84
CA TYR A 205 1.85 -0.02 -16.73
C TYR A 205 2.53 1.33 -16.86
N ILE A 206 3.46 1.61 -15.97
CA ILE A 206 4.38 2.73 -16.11
C ILE A 206 5.62 2.15 -16.75
N GLN A 207 5.74 2.32 -18.09
CA GLN A 207 6.93 1.88 -18.80
C GLN A 207 8.08 2.84 -18.49
N GLU A 208 9.21 2.28 -18.11
CA GLU A 208 10.46 3.02 -18.12
C GLU A 208 10.78 3.44 -19.56
N ASN A 209 10.70 4.70 -19.83
CA ASN A 209 11.24 5.27 -21.07
C ASN A 209 12.55 6.00 -20.77
N GLY A 210 13.54 5.27 -20.40
CA GLY A 210 14.87 5.82 -20.27
C GLY A 210 15.66 5.19 -19.13
N ASP A 211 16.90 4.99 -19.39
CA ASP A 211 17.87 4.72 -18.36
C ASP A 211 17.90 5.90 -17.39
N LEU A 212 17.85 5.63 -16.09
CA LEU A 212 18.20 6.66 -15.13
C LEU A 212 19.61 7.15 -15.41
N PRO A 213 19.94 8.41 -15.08
CA PRO A 213 21.23 9.01 -15.46
C PRO A 213 22.47 8.21 -15.04
N ASP A 214 22.34 7.36 -14.05
CA ASP A 214 23.37 6.48 -13.53
C ASP A 214 23.26 5.01 -14.04
N GLY A 215 22.33 4.75 -14.96
CA GLY A 215 22.07 3.41 -15.49
C GLY A 215 21.29 2.50 -14.53
N SER A 216 20.81 3.00 -13.41
CA SER A 216 19.94 2.25 -12.49
C SER A 216 18.53 2.08 -13.05
N LYS A 217 17.79 1.12 -12.52
CA LYS A 217 16.39 0.85 -12.87
C LYS A 217 15.50 1.09 -11.67
N LEU A 218 14.30 1.56 -11.93
CA LEU A 218 13.24 1.61 -10.92
C LEU A 218 12.77 0.17 -10.62
N VAL A 219 13.17 -0.40 -9.50
CA VAL A 219 12.98 -1.84 -9.25
C VAL A 219 11.93 -2.15 -8.19
N HIS A 220 11.84 -1.36 -7.16
CA HIS A 220 10.87 -1.53 -6.07
C HIS A 220 10.27 -0.16 -5.71
N PRO A 221 9.25 0.29 -6.45
CA PRO A 221 8.60 1.53 -6.08
C PRO A 221 7.85 1.34 -4.75
N GLU A 222 8.44 1.78 -3.67
CA GLU A 222 7.72 2.06 -2.45
C GLU A 222 7.06 3.42 -2.63
N ILE A 223 5.83 3.40 -3.12
CA ILE A 223 5.25 4.55 -3.79
C ILE A 223 4.43 5.36 -2.82
N THR A 224 4.84 6.60 -2.66
CA THR A 224 3.93 7.65 -2.22
C THR A 224 3.46 8.41 -3.46
N ALA A 225 2.19 8.34 -3.77
CA ALA A 225 1.61 9.17 -4.81
C ALA A 225 1.24 10.54 -4.21
N ILE A 226 1.80 11.60 -4.76
CA ILE A 226 1.38 12.96 -4.47
C ILE A 226 0.50 13.41 -5.62
N ILE A 227 -0.74 13.79 -5.31
CA ILE A 227 -1.70 14.26 -6.30
C ILE A 227 -1.77 15.77 -6.20
N GLU A 228 -1.30 16.45 -7.21
CA GLU A 228 -1.43 17.87 -7.40
C GLU A 228 -1.96 18.12 -8.80
N ASP A 229 -3.11 18.75 -8.93
CA ASP A 229 -3.74 19.13 -10.20
C ASP A 229 -3.78 17.99 -11.26
N ASN A 230 -4.15 16.77 -10.87
CA ASN A 230 -4.10 15.54 -11.69
C ASN A 230 -2.68 15.07 -12.09
N LYS A 231 -1.65 15.57 -11.47
CA LYS A 231 -0.30 15.03 -11.57
C LYS A 231 -0.05 14.04 -10.44
N ILE A 232 0.62 12.97 -10.76
CA ILE A 232 0.99 11.92 -9.82
C ILE A 232 2.51 11.83 -9.85
N ALA A 233 3.13 11.97 -8.69
CA ALA A 233 4.53 11.67 -8.50
C ALA A 233 4.65 10.29 -7.82
N MET A 234 5.41 9.42 -8.42
CA MET A 234 5.78 8.11 -7.86
C MET A 234 7.27 8.16 -7.52
N PHE A 235 7.58 7.72 -6.31
CA PHE A 235 8.96 7.60 -5.84
C PHE A 235 9.34 6.11 -5.75
N SER A 236 10.56 5.81 -6.13
CA SER A 236 11.09 4.45 -6.15
C SER A 236 12.52 4.47 -5.63
#